data_1b6456ca1338dca5107ff9d96f975599
#
_entry.id   1b6456ca1338dca5107ff9d96f975599
#
_cell.length_a   1.000
_cell.length_b   1.000
_cell.length_c   1.000
_cell.angle_alpha   90.00
_cell.angle_beta   90.00
_cell.angle_gamma   90.00
#
_symmetry.space_group_name_H-M   'P 1'
#
loop_
_entity.id
_entity.type
_entity.pdbx_description
1 polymer ?
#
loop_
_entity_poly.entity_id
_entity_poly.type
_entity_poly.pdbx_seq_one_letter_code
_entity_poly.pdbx_strand_id
1 'polypeptide(L)'
;MDSESQADIARFKQGIHEDIRPWGKFRSFPYALARSIKIITVNPKQSLSLQVHERRSEFWVILDEGLEVTAGNRVWQPRINEEIFIPSRTPHRLRCTGSRPARVMEIWIGDSDESDIVRLEDEYGRD
;
A
#
# COMPACT_ATOMS: atom_id res chain seq x y z
N MET A 1 -14.81 7.54 -2.63
CA MET A 1 -14.28 6.38 -3.38
C MET A 1 -15.19 6.13 -4.57
N ASP A 2 -14.65 6.01 -5.76
CA ASP A 2 -15.49 5.76 -6.94
C ASP A 2 -15.86 4.27 -7.05
N SER A 3 -16.90 4.00 -7.85
CA SER A 3 -17.45 2.65 -7.98
C SER A 3 -16.47 1.66 -8.63
N GLU A 4 -15.63 2.14 -9.56
CA GLU A 4 -14.62 1.29 -10.22
C GLU A 4 -13.56 0.85 -9.23
N SER A 5 -13.07 1.77 -8.41
CA SER A 5 -12.10 1.47 -7.35
C SER A 5 -12.65 0.47 -6.34
N GLN A 6 -13.92 0.64 -5.95
CA GLN A 6 -14.56 -0.29 -5.03
C GLN A 6 -14.71 -1.68 -5.65
N ALA A 7 -15.07 -1.75 -6.94
CA ALA A 7 -15.19 -3.02 -7.64
C ALA A 7 -13.85 -3.73 -7.77
N ASP A 8 -12.78 -2.99 -8.06
CA ASP A 8 -11.43 -3.54 -8.16
C ASP A 8 -10.96 -4.11 -6.82
N ILE A 9 -11.17 -3.36 -5.74
CA ILE A 9 -10.83 -3.82 -4.39
C ILE A 9 -11.63 -5.07 -4.03
N ALA A 10 -12.94 -5.09 -4.33
CA ALA A 10 -13.79 -6.23 -4.03
C ALA A 10 -13.32 -7.49 -4.78
N ARG A 11 -12.98 -7.37 -6.05
CA ARG A 11 -12.45 -8.50 -6.83
C ARG A 11 -11.12 -8.98 -6.30
N PHE A 12 -10.24 -8.05 -5.93
CA PHE A 12 -8.96 -8.42 -5.34
C PHE A 12 -9.16 -9.19 -4.04
N LYS A 13 -10.02 -8.70 -3.14
CA LYS A 13 -10.32 -9.39 -1.88
C LYS A 13 -10.84 -10.79 -2.10
N GLN A 14 -11.70 -11.00 -3.10
CA GLN A 14 -12.25 -12.32 -3.42
C GLN A 14 -11.18 -13.29 -3.87
N GLY A 15 -10.08 -12.79 -4.43
CA GLY A 15 -8.97 -13.61 -4.88
C GLY A 15 -7.92 -13.91 -3.81
N ILE A 16 -8.08 -13.39 -2.60
CA ILE A 16 -7.17 -13.68 -1.50
C ILE A 16 -7.56 -15.02 -0.90
N HIS A 17 -6.59 -15.94 -0.80
CA HIS A 17 -6.82 -17.27 -0.25
C HIS A 17 -5.79 -17.59 0.82
N GLU A 18 -6.24 -18.29 1.85
CA GLU A 18 -5.36 -18.79 2.90
C GLU A 18 -5.46 -20.31 2.93
N ASP A 19 -4.31 -20.98 2.80
CA ASP A 19 -4.22 -22.43 2.76
C ASP A 19 -3.47 -22.93 4.00
N ILE A 20 -4.09 -23.86 4.71
CA ILE A 20 -3.51 -24.47 5.91
C ILE A 20 -2.83 -25.76 5.50
N ARG A 21 -1.59 -25.95 5.99
CA ARG A 21 -0.75 -27.11 5.72
C ARG A 21 -0.25 -27.69 7.04
N PRO A 22 0.25 -28.93 7.08
CA PRO A 22 0.77 -29.50 8.33
C PRO A 22 1.89 -28.70 9.00
N TRP A 23 2.68 -27.97 8.20
CA TRP A 23 3.79 -27.14 8.69
C TRP A 23 3.39 -25.70 9.01
N GLY A 24 2.12 -25.30 8.75
CA GLY A 24 1.69 -23.92 8.95
C GLY A 24 0.68 -23.50 7.91
N LYS A 25 0.86 -22.34 7.31
CA LYS A 25 -0.06 -21.82 6.30
C LYS A 25 0.63 -20.86 5.36
N PHE A 26 -0.02 -20.61 4.22
CA PHE A 26 0.36 -19.49 3.35
C PHE A 26 -0.88 -18.72 2.90
N ARG A 27 -0.66 -17.47 2.57
CA ARG A 27 -1.70 -16.57 2.09
C ARG A 27 -1.31 -16.08 0.71
N SER A 28 -2.18 -16.23 -0.26
CA SER A 28 -1.92 -15.86 -1.65
C SER A 28 -2.86 -14.76 -2.12
N PHE A 29 -2.38 -13.98 -3.07
CA PHE A 29 -3.09 -12.83 -3.61
C PHE A 29 -3.27 -13.00 -5.12
N PRO A 30 -4.35 -12.43 -5.72
CA PRO A 30 -4.64 -12.66 -7.13
C PRO A 30 -3.65 -11.89 -8.02
N TYR A 31 -2.80 -12.62 -8.73
CA TYR A 31 -1.81 -12.02 -9.63
C TYR A 31 -2.45 -11.38 -10.88
N ALA A 32 -3.61 -11.88 -11.32
CA ALA A 32 -4.28 -11.37 -12.52
C ALA A 32 -4.73 -9.90 -12.37
N LEU A 33 -4.94 -9.44 -11.13
CA LEU A 33 -5.37 -8.08 -10.84
C LEU A 33 -4.21 -7.20 -10.37
N ALA A 34 -3.03 -7.79 -10.18
CA ALA A 34 -1.85 -7.07 -9.70
C ALA A 34 -1.10 -6.48 -10.88
N ARG A 35 -1.03 -5.15 -10.92
CA ARG A 35 -0.32 -4.43 -11.99
C ARG A 35 1.15 -4.21 -11.67
N SER A 36 1.49 -4.15 -10.40
CA SER A 36 2.85 -3.99 -9.91
C SER A 36 2.91 -4.61 -8.52
N ILE A 37 4.02 -5.26 -8.23
CA ILE A 37 4.29 -5.83 -6.91
C ILE A 37 5.69 -5.40 -6.52
N LYS A 38 5.84 -4.72 -5.38
CA LYS A 38 7.15 -4.28 -4.93
C LYS A 38 7.23 -4.23 -3.41
N ILE A 39 8.44 -4.24 -2.91
CA ILE A 39 8.73 -4.00 -1.51
C ILE A 39 9.37 -2.62 -1.41
N ILE A 40 8.75 -1.75 -0.63
CA ILE A 40 9.26 -0.41 -0.37
C ILE A 40 9.95 -0.45 0.99
N THR A 41 11.18 0.05 1.05
CA THR A 41 11.92 0.22 2.30
C THR A 41 12.02 1.71 2.60
N VAL A 42 11.53 2.11 3.77
CA VAL A 42 11.62 3.50 4.22
C VAL A 42 12.68 3.58 5.29
N ASN A 43 13.70 4.41 5.06
CA ASN A 43 14.80 4.59 6.02
C ASN A 43 14.32 5.36 7.24
N PRO A 44 15.03 5.20 8.40
CA PRO A 44 14.62 5.89 9.63
C PRO A 44 14.46 7.40 9.42
N LYS A 45 13.38 7.94 9.94
CA LYS A 45 13.03 9.36 9.91
C LYS A 45 12.79 9.93 8.52
N GLN A 46 12.69 9.06 7.50
CA GLN A 46 12.33 9.49 6.15
C GLN A 46 10.83 9.31 5.91
N SER A 47 10.32 10.08 4.97
CA SER A 47 8.91 10.07 4.61
C SER A 47 8.78 10.11 3.10
N LEU A 48 7.90 9.30 2.54
CA LEU A 48 7.50 9.45 1.15
C LEU A 48 6.63 10.70 1.01
N SER A 49 6.41 11.14 -0.24
CA SER A 49 5.49 12.24 -0.50
C SER A 49 4.07 11.88 -0.07
N LEU A 50 3.29 12.89 0.29
CA LEU A 50 1.83 12.73 0.36
C LEU A 50 1.32 12.76 -1.07
N GLN A 51 0.75 11.66 -1.54
CA GLN A 51 0.49 11.45 -2.96
C GLN A 51 -0.91 10.91 -3.23
N VAL A 52 -1.36 11.10 -4.45
CA VAL A 52 -2.66 10.64 -4.94
C VAL A 52 -2.45 9.97 -6.29
N HIS A 53 -3.15 8.88 -6.53
CA HIS A 53 -3.19 8.18 -7.81
C HIS A 53 -4.61 8.16 -8.35
N GLU A 54 -4.78 8.40 -9.65
CA GLU A 54 -6.09 8.49 -10.28
C GLU A 54 -6.62 7.13 -10.74
N ARG A 55 -5.73 6.26 -11.23
CA ARG A 55 -6.12 5.05 -11.95
C ARG A 55 -5.84 3.76 -11.19
N ARG A 56 -5.32 3.84 -9.96
CA ARG A 56 -5.06 2.62 -9.19
C ARG A 56 -5.48 2.75 -7.75
N SER A 57 -5.92 1.65 -7.20
CA SER A 57 -5.94 1.41 -5.76
C SER A 57 -4.68 0.66 -5.38
N GLU A 58 -4.33 0.64 -4.11
CA GLU A 58 -3.15 -0.07 -3.62
C GLU A 58 -3.54 -0.99 -2.48
N PHE A 59 -2.85 -2.11 -2.42
CA PHE A 59 -2.95 -3.04 -1.31
C PHE A 59 -1.56 -3.18 -0.69
N TRP A 60 -1.48 -2.95 0.62
CA TRP A 60 -0.23 -2.98 1.36
C TRP A 60 -0.25 -4.06 2.41
N VAL A 61 0.89 -4.75 2.57
CA VAL A 61 1.12 -5.65 3.70
C VAL A 61 2.33 -5.10 4.47
N ILE A 62 2.13 -4.81 5.73
CA ILE A 62 3.17 -4.25 6.60
C ILE A 62 4.14 -5.37 6.98
N LEU A 63 5.42 -5.20 6.66
CA LEU A 63 6.44 -6.21 6.90
C LEU A 63 7.27 -5.97 8.16
N ASP A 64 7.39 -4.71 8.60
CA ASP A 64 8.16 -4.35 9.79
C ASP A 64 7.40 -3.33 10.62
N GLU A 65 7.74 -3.23 11.90
CA GLU A 65 7.27 -2.15 12.75
C GLU A 65 8.03 -0.86 12.48
N GLY A 66 7.49 0.27 12.94
CA GLY A 66 8.14 1.57 12.81
C GLY A 66 7.61 2.43 11.69
N LEU A 67 6.54 2.01 11.03
CA LEU A 67 5.88 2.82 10.01
C LEU A 67 4.71 3.60 10.60
N GLU A 68 4.51 4.79 10.06
CA GLU A 68 3.30 5.58 10.24
C GLU A 68 2.64 5.70 8.88
N VAL A 69 1.36 5.38 8.80
CA VAL A 69 0.59 5.45 7.56
C VAL A 69 -0.38 6.60 7.66
N THR A 70 -0.43 7.42 6.60
CA THR A 70 -1.49 8.38 6.38
C THR A 70 -2.32 7.89 5.20
N ALA A 71 -3.62 7.80 5.39
CA ALA A 71 -4.55 7.44 4.32
C ALA A 71 -5.87 8.21 4.53
N GLY A 72 -6.16 9.15 3.63
CA GLY A 72 -7.29 10.07 3.81
C GLY A 72 -7.13 10.90 5.08
N ASN A 73 -8.10 10.82 5.96
CA ASN A 73 -8.09 11.53 7.23
C ASN A 73 -7.50 10.73 8.39
N ARG A 74 -7.04 9.53 8.11
CA ARG A 74 -6.53 8.63 9.15
C ARG A 74 -5.01 8.63 9.16
N VAL A 75 -4.43 8.70 10.37
CA VAL A 75 -2.99 8.55 10.60
C VAL A 75 -2.82 7.54 11.72
N TRP A 76 -2.04 6.48 11.49
CA TRP A 76 -1.84 5.46 12.51
C TRP A 76 -0.52 4.72 12.30
N GLN A 77 -0.13 3.96 13.33
CA GLN A 77 1.03 3.09 13.28
C GLN A 77 0.53 1.65 13.09
N PRO A 78 0.67 1.08 11.89
CA PRO A 78 0.16 -0.24 11.62
C PRO A 78 1.02 -1.32 12.29
N ARG A 79 0.41 -2.49 12.47
CA ARG A 79 1.10 -3.68 13.00
C ARG A 79 1.73 -4.46 11.87
N ILE A 80 2.73 -5.28 12.21
CA ILE A 80 3.29 -6.26 11.26
C ILE A 80 2.16 -7.16 10.77
N ASN A 81 2.16 -7.44 9.47
CA ASN A 81 1.16 -8.25 8.75
C ASN A 81 -0.20 -7.57 8.59
N GLU A 82 -0.35 -6.34 9.06
CA GLU A 82 -1.59 -5.59 8.79
C GLU A 82 -1.73 -5.38 7.28
N GLU A 83 -2.95 -5.59 6.78
CA GLU A 83 -3.30 -5.43 5.37
C GLU A 83 -4.12 -4.16 5.22
N ILE A 84 -3.69 -3.29 4.31
CA ILE A 84 -4.27 -1.96 4.15
C ILE A 84 -4.67 -1.77 2.69
N PHE A 85 -5.90 -1.33 2.45
CA PHE A 85 -6.36 -0.95 1.11
C PHE A 85 -6.40 0.57 1.01
N ILE A 86 -5.75 1.10 -0.01
CA ILE A 86 -5.77 2.53 -0.34
C ILE A 86 -6.56 2.68 -1.64
N PRO A 87 -7.81 3.16 -1.58
CA PRO A 87 -8.57 3.39 -2.81
C PRO A 87 -7.92 4.47 -3.68
N SER A 88 -8.16 4.41 -4.99
CA SER A 88 -7.74 5.48 -5.89
C SER A 88 -8.28 6.83 -5.39
N ARG A 89 -7.56 7.91 -5.69
CA ARG A 89 -7.91 9.28 -5.31
C ARG A 89 -7.87 9.55 -3.81
N THR A 90 -7.28 8.66 -3.03
CA THR A 90 -7.11 8.84 -1.58
C THR A 90 -5.69 9.32 -1.31
N PRO A 91 -5.50 10.51 -0.71
CA PRO A 91 -4.16 10.96 -0.32
C PRO A 91 -3.55 9.98 0.69
N HIS A 92 -2.29 9.63 0.47
CA HIS A 92 -1.62 8.66 1.35
C HIS A 92 -0.12 8.87 1.36
N ARG A 93 0.51 8.44 2.44
CA ARG A 93 1.98 8.39 2.56
C ARG A 93 2.43 7.39 3.61
N LEU A 94 3.70 6.99 3.46
CA LEU A 94 4.43 6.20 4.43
C LEU A 94 5.52 7.05 5.05
N ARG A 95 5.71 6.91 6.34
CA ARG A 95 6.80 7.54 7.09
C ARG A 95 7.40 6.52 8.03
N CYS A 96 8.72 6.50 8.15
CA CYS A 96 9.40 5.66 9.13
C CYS A 96 9.73 6.48 10.37
N THR A 97 9.08 6.17 11.49
CA THR A 97 9.27 6.84 12.77
C THR A 97 10.19 6.07 13.70
N GLY A 98 10.55 4.85 13.33
CA GLY A 98 11.44 4.00 14.11
C GLY A 98 12.91 4.30 13.90
N SER A 99 13.76 3.50 14.54
CA SER A 99 15.22 3.64 14.46
C SER A 99 15.86 2.71 13.42
N ARG A 100 15.06 1.88 12.77
CA ARG A 100 15.49 0.94 11.73
C ARG A 100 14.68 1.15 10.46
N PRO A 101 15.22 0.79 9.28
CA PRO A 101 14.41 0.78 8.07
C PRO A 101 13.20 -0.13 8.24
N ALA A 102 12.06 0.29 7.69
CA ALA A 102 10.83 -0.47 7.77
C ALA A 102 10.25 -0.68 6.37
N ARG A 103 9.70 -1.86 6.12
CA ARG A 103 9.29 -2.30 4.79
C ARG A 103 7.80 -2.55 4.70
N VAL A 104 7.29 -2.34 3.52
CA VAL A 104 5.91 -2.64 3.16
C VAL A 104 5.91 -3.30 1.79
N MET A 105 5.08 -4.34 1.61
CA MET A 105 4.80 -4.89 0.28
C MET A 105 3.62 -4.13 -0.30
N GLU A 106 3.78 -3.62 -1.52
CA GLU A 106 2.76 -2.83 -2.20
C GLU A 106 2.34 -3.51 -3.49
N ILE A 107 1.04 -3.69 -3.67
CA ILE A 107 0.46 -4.22 -4.90
C ILE A 107 -0.46 -3.15 -5.49
N TRP A 108 -0.27 -2.83 -6.77
CA TRP A 108 -1.16 -1.93 -7.50
C TRP A 108 -2.34 -2.71 -8.07
N ILE A 109 -3.53 -2.17 -7.87
CA ILE A 109 -4.77 -2.73 -8.39
C ILE A 109 -5.35 -1.71 -9.37
N GLY A 110 -5.50 -2.10 -10.63
CA GLY A 110 -6.02 -1.23 -11.67
C GLY A 110 -4.98 -0.91 -12.73
N ASP A 111 -5.38 -0.20 -13.78
CA ASP A 111 -4.52 0.14 -14.92
C ASP A 111 -3.80 1.47 -14.67
N SER A 112 -2.59 1.37 -14.20
CA SER A 112 -1.79 2.54 -13.80
C SER A 112 -0.33 2.33 -14.12
N ASP A 113 0.44 3.42 -14.08
CA ASP A 113 1.88 3.41 -14.26
C ASP A 113 2.54 4.44 -13.33
N GLU A 114 3.88 4.55 -13.38
CA GLU A 114 4.63 5.43 -12.49
C GLU A 114 4.32 6.92 -12.69
N SER A 115 3.77 7.31 -13.83
CA SER A 115 3.40 8.70 -14.10
C SER A 115 2.08 9.09 -13.44
N ASP A 116 1.29 8.11 -12.98
CA ASP A 116 0.00 8.31 -12.31
C ASP A 116 0.22 8.71 -10.85
N ILE A 117 0.72 9.91 -10.64
CA ILE A 117 1.00 10.42 -9.31
C ILE A 117 0.88 11.95 -9.27
N VAL A 118 0.22 12.45 -8.22
CA VAL A 118 0.27 13.86 -7.84
C VAL A 118 0.85 13.90 -6.42
N ARG A 119 1.96 14.61 -6.25
CA ARG A 119 2.58 14.79 -4.95
C ARG A 119 2.07 16.08 -4.32
N LEU A 120 1.34 15.93 -3.21
CA LEU A 120 0.77 17.06 -2.48
C LEU A 120 1.77 17.69 -1.53
N GLU A 121 2.66 16.88 -0.94
CA GLU A 121 3.76 17.29 -0.07
C GLU A 121 4.92 16.35 -0.31
N ASP A 122 6.12 16.90 -0.46
CA ASP A 122 7.31 16.09 -0.73
C ASP A 122 8.54 16.75 -0.09
N GLU A 123 9.19 16.04 0.86
CA GLU A 123 10.40 16.51 1.54
C GLU A 123 11.60 16.68 0.60
N TYR A 124 11.55 16.04 -0.56
CA TYR A 124 12.66 16.01 -1.51
C TYR A 124 12.48 16.98 -2.69
N GLY A 125 11.43 17.81 -2.66
CA GLY A 125 11.19 18.84 -3.66
C GLY A 125 10.73 18.35 -5.03
N ARG A 126 10.19 17.14 -5.14
CA ARG A 126 9.60 16.60 -6.36
C ARG A 126 8.13 16.98 -6.42
N ASP A 127 7.66 17.45 -7.51
CA ASP A 127 6.24 17.80 -7.67
C ASP A 127 5.55 16.96 -8.72
#